data_b85e2955d24ab99f33b20ff5eccb1293
#
_entry.id   b85e2955d24ab99f33b20ff5eccb1293
#
_cell.length_a   1.000
_cell.length_b   1.000
_cell.length_c   1.000
_cell.angle_alpha   90.00
_cell.angle_beta   90.00
_cell.angle_gamma   90.00
#
_symmetry.space_group_name_H-M   'P 1'
#
loop_
_entity.id
_entity.type
_entity.pdbx_description
1 polymer ?
#
loop_
_entity_poly.entity_id
_entity_poly.type
_entity_poly.pdbx_seq_one_letter_code
_entity_poly.pdbx_strand_id
1 'polypeptide(L)'
;MKYISNAKYGEPVETGTVYRSDNKRLDICVHTLCGCGETLYMNCRALGIVDRKLNSTSVITAINEAQSLVKQELDLLSKELNTILNSEIEISRY
;
A
#
# COMPACT_ATOMS: atom_id res chain seq x y z
N MET A 1 -1.99 -1.74 -13.50
CA MET A 1 -1.57 -0.50 -12.82
C MET A 1 -0.07 -0.29 -13.02
N LYS A 2 0.33 0.93 -13.29
CA LYS A 2 1.72 1.27 -13.55
C LYS A 2 2.39 1.80 -12.28
N TYR A 3 3.60 1.36 -12.02
CA TYR A 3 4.44 1.89 -10.93
C TYR A 3 5.63 2.63 -11.50
N ILE A 4 5.97 3.73 -10.88
CA ILE A 4 7.06 4.60 -11.30
C ILE A 4 8.20 4.45 -10.30
N SER A 5 9.37 4.06 -10.80
CA SER A 5 10.58 3.89 -10.02
C SER A 5 11.38 5.19 -10.00
N ASN A 6 12.04 5.46 -8.88
CA ASN A 6 13.02 6.55 -8.78
C ASN A 6 14.44 6.13 -9.19
N ALA A 7 14.59 5.00 -9.87
CA ALA A 7 15.90 4.57 -10.38
C ALA A 7 16.52 5.65 -11.26
N LYS A 8 17.86 5.74 -11.23
CA LYS A 8 18.58 6.72 -12.03
C LYS A 8 18.43 6.43 -13.51
N TYR A 9 18.45 7.48 -14.30
CA TYR A 9 18.39 7.37 -15.76
C TYR A 9 19.51 6.45 -16.28
N GLY A 10 19.13 5.49 -17.12
CA GLY A 10 20.05 4.50 -17.67
C GLY A 10 20.27 3.28 -16.81
N GLU A 11 19.77 3.25 -15.57
CA GLU A 11 19.81 2.07 -14.71
C GLU A 11 18.49 1.28 -14.78
N PRO A 12 18.52 -0.04 -14.50
CA PRO A 12 17.28 -0.82 -14.45
C PRO A 12 16.29 -0.23 -13.44
N VAL A 13 15.00 -0.29 -13.76
CA VAL A 13 13.96 0.29 -12.89
C VAL A 13 13.90 -0.38 -11.51
N GLU A 14 14.34 -1.63 -11.40
CA GLU A 14 14.37 -2.39 -10.15
C GLU A 14 15.47 -1.93 -9.18
N THR A 15 16.38 -1.06 -9.63
CA THR A 15 17.44 -0.52 -8.76
C THR A 15 17.02 0.70 -7.96
N GLY A 16 15.79 1.16 -8.13
CA GLY A 16 15.27 2.27 -7.34
C GLY A 16 15.03 1.91 -5.89
N THR A 17 14.69 2.91 -5.09
CA THR A 17 14.36 2.76 -3.68
C THR A 17 12.90 3.08 -3.38
N VAL A 18 12.19 3.65 -4.34
CA VAL A 18 10.77 4.01 -4.22
C VAL A 18 10.05 3.63 -5.52
N TYR A 19 8.94 2.94 -5.37
CA TYR A 19 8.09 2.50 -6.49
C TYR A 19 6.68 2.96 -6.17
N ARG A 20 6.20 3.97 -6.89
CA ARG A 20 4.92 4.60 -6.61
C ARG A 20 3.92 4.32 -7.72
N SER A 21 2.72 3.93 -7.33
CA SER A 21 1.62 3.68 -8.26
C SER A 21 1.20 4.99 -8.97
N ASP A 22 0.75 4.87 -10.21
CA ASP A 22 0.17 6.00 -10.95
C ASP A 22 -1.28 6.28 -10.53
N ASN A 23 -1.89 5.41 -9.72
CA ASN A 23 -3.22 5.63 -9.18
C ASN A 23 -3.13 6.53 -7.94
N LYS A 24 -3.49 7.81 -8.12
CA LYS A 24 -3.39 8.81 -7.05
C LYS A 24 -4.41 8.64 -5.93
N ARG A 25 -5.51 7.94 -6.18
CA ARG A 25 -6.56 7.73 -5.16
C ARG A 25 -6.14 6.72 -4.12
N LEU A 26 -5.59 5.59 -4.55
CA LEU A 26 -5.06 4.58 -3.64
C LEU A 26 -3.69 4.95 -3.11
N ASP A 27 -2.85 5.51 -3.98
CA ASP A 27 -1.49 5.97 -3.65
C ASP A 27 -0.67 4.85 -2.97
N ILE A 28 -0.57 3.72 -3.66
CA ILE A 28 0.24 2.59 -3.18
C ILE A 28 1.71 2.88 -3.48
N CYS A 29 2.56 2.73 -2.48
CA CYS A 29 3.99 2.93 -2.61
C CYS A 29 4.74 1.77 -1.97
N VAL A 30 5.74 1.24 -2.66
CA VAL A 30 6.68 0.25 -2.11
C VAL A 30 8.05 0.92 -2.04
N HIS A 31 8.73 0.79 -0.92
CA HIS A 31 10.00 1.48 -0.70
C HIS A 31 10.93 0.69 0.23
N THR A 32 12.20 1.11 0.30
CA THR A 32 13.22 0.42 1.10
C THR A 32 13.50 1.11 2.44
N LEU A 33 12.71 2.08 2.87
CA LEU A 33 12.95 2.92 4.06
C LEU A 33 14.35 3.55 4.02
N CYS A 34 14.40 4.86 3.85
CA CYS A 34 15.65 5.64 3.83
C CYS A 34 16.69 5.15 2.81
N GLY A 35 16.30 4.31 1.85
CA GLY A 35 17.20 3.78 0.84
C GLY A 35 18.21 2.77 1.34
N CYS A 36 17.99 2.19 2.52
CA CYS A 36 18.91 1.25 3.16
C CYS A 36 18.32 -0.17 3.19
N GLY A 37 19.17 -1.16 2.92
CA GLY A 37 18.84 -2.57 3.11
C GLY A 37 17.99 -3.17 2.01
N GLU A 38 17.70 -4.46 2.17
CA GLU A 38 16.94 -5.26 1.20
C GLU A 38 15.48 -5.41 1.58
N THR A 39 15.10 -4.96 2.78
CA THR A 39 13.73 -5.06 3.27
C THR A 39 12.86 -4.04 2.57
N LEU A 40 11.72 -4.50 2.07
CA LEU A 40 10.76 -3.65 1.39
C LEU A 40 9.56 -3.40 2.31
N TYR A 41 9.01 -2.20 2.22
CA TYR A 41 7.89 -1.72 3.00
C TYR A 41 6.84 -1.14 2.06
N MET A 42 5.61 -1.01 2.54
CA MET A 42 4.56 -0.38 1.75
C MET A 42 3.86 0.73 2.51
N ASN A 43 3.37 1.69 1.75
CA ASN A 43 2.44 2.70 2.21
C ASN A 43 1.20 2.67 1.31
N CYS A 44 0.05 2.94 1.90
CA CYS A 44 -1.16 3.21 1.13
C CYS A 44 -1.92 4.31 1.86
N ARG A 45 -1.82 5.51 1.32
CA ARG A 45 -2.38 6.71 1.96
C ARG A 45 -3.89 6.61 2.16
N ALA A 46 -4.60 6.09 1.17
CA ALA A 46 -6.04 5.96 1.23
C ALA A 46 -6.51 5.09 2.40
N LEU A 47 -5.69 4.14 2.84
CA LEU A 47 -6.03 3.20 3.91
C LEU A 47 -5.26 3.48 5.21
N GLY A 48 -4.46 4.52 5.26
CA GLY A 48 -3.65 4.84 6.45
C GLY A 48 -2.54 3.84 6.73
N ILE A 49 -2.10 3.07 5.72
CA ILE A 49 -1.00 2.14 5.88
C ILE A 49 0.32 2.91 5.74
N VAL A 50 1.17 2.81 6.76
CA VAL A 50 2.46 3.50 6.80
C VAL A 50 3.56 2.52 7.17
N ASP A 51 4.59 2.45 6.33
CA ASP A 51 5.82 1.69 6.57
C ASP A 51 5.56 0.24 7.02
N ARG A 52 4.59 -0.41 6.39
CA ARG A 52 4.28 -1.80 6.69
C ARG A 52 5.30 -2.70 6.01
N LYS A 53 6.00 -3.51 6.81
CA LYS A 53 7.01 -4.44 6.31
C LYS A 53 6.38 -5.50 5.40
N LEU A 54 7.03 -5.75 4.26
CA LEU A 54 6.65 -6.80 3.33
C LEU A 54 7.57 -8.02 3.51
N ASN A 55 7.06 -9.19 3.16
CA ASN A 55 7.82 -10.43 3.25
C ASN A 55 8.64 -10.69 1.99
N SER A 56 8.24 -10.10 0.86
CA SER A 56 8.91 -10.29 -0.42
C SER A 56 10.23 -9.52 -0.47
N THR A 57 11.22 -10.10 -1.15
CA THR A 57 12.55 -9.51 -1.30
C THR A 57 12.77 -8.92 -2.69
N SER A 58 11.96 -9.31 -3.69
CA SER A 58 12.04 -8.72 -5.03
C SER A 58 10.97 -7.66 -5.21
N VAL A 59 11.25 -6.67 -6.06
CA VAL A 59 10.34 -5.55 -6.29
C VAL A 59 8.99 -6.00 -6.82
N ILE A 60 8.99 -6.88 -7.82
CA ILE A 60 7.74 -7.34 -8.46
C ILE A 60 6.87 -8.10 -7.47
N THR A 61 7.45 -9.03 -6.71
CA THR A 61 6.70 -9.79 -5.70
C THR A 61 6.25 -8.90 -4.55
N ALA A 62 7.04 -7.90 -4.17
CA ALA A 62 6.66 -6.93 -3.14
C ALA A 62 5.47 -6.08 -3.59
N ILE A 63 5.44 -5.63 -4.83
CA ILE A 63 4.30 -4.89 -5.37
C ILE A 63 3.04 -5.76 -5.37
N ASN A 64 3.16 -7.02 -5.80
CA ASN A 64 2.03 -7.96 -5.75
C ASN A 64 1.54 -8.20 -4.33
N GLU A 65 2.45 -8.35 -3.39
CA GLU A 65 2.11 -8.50 -1.96
C GLU A 65 1.39 -7.25 -1.44
N ALA A 66 1.90 -6.07 -1.75
CA ALA A 66 1.28 -4.81 -1.34
C ALA A 66 -0.14 -4.67 -1.88
N GLN A 67 -0.36 -5.00 -3.16
CA GLN A 67 -1.70 -4.97 -3.76
C GLN A 67 -2.65 -5.95 -3.09
N SER A 68 -2.18 -7.14 -2.74
CA SER A 68 -2.99 -8.14 -2.04
C SER A 68 -3.38 -7.65 -0.64
N LEU A 69 -2.47 -6.98 0.08
CA LEU A 69 -2.76 -6.40 1.39
C LEU A 69 -3.79 -5.28 1.29
N VAL A 70 -3.68 -4.43 0.27
CA VAL A 70 -4.68 -3.37 0.02
C VAL A 70 -6.04 -3.99 -0.24
N LYS A 71 -6.11 -5.04 -1.05
CA LYS A 71 -7.38 -5.75 -1.29
C LYS A 71 -7.99 -6.29 -0.01
N GLN A 72 -7.18 -6.94 0.83
CA GLN A 72 -7.65 -7.47 2.11
C GLN A 72 -8.22 -6.37 3.01
N GLU A 73 -7.52 -5.24 3.12
CA GLU A 73 -7.99 -4.12 3.93
C GLU A 73 -9.28 -3.51 3.39
N LEU A 74 -9.41 -3.37 2.07
CA LEU A 74 -10.63 -2.89 1.45
C LEU A 74 -11.80 -3.84 1.69
N ASP A 75 -11.57 -5.15 1.61
CA ASP A 75 -12.61 -6.15 1.89
C ASP A 75 -13.10 -6.07 3.34
N LEU A 76 -12.18 -5.89 4.29
CA LEU A 76 -12.52 -5.70 5.71
C LEU A 76 -13.33 -4.43 5.92
N LEU A 77 -12.91 -3.31 5.34
CA LEU A 77 -13.63 -2.04 5.45
C LEU A 77 -15.02 -2.13 4.83
N SER A 78 -15.15 -2.83 3.71
CA SER A 78 -16.45 -3.04 3.07
C SER A 78 -17.40 -3.82 3.98
N LYS A 79 -16.92 -4.85 4.67
CA LYS A 79 -17.72 -5.61 5.63
C LYS A 79 -18.14 -4.74 6.80
N GLU A 80 -17.23 -3.94 7.35
CA GLU A 80 -17.53 -3.00 8.43
C GLU A 80 -18.59 -1.99 8.01
N LEU A 81 -18.47 -1.43 6.81
CA LEU A 81 -19.45 -0.50 6.28
C LEU A 81 -20.84 -1.14 6.15
N ASN A 82 -20.89 -2.38 5.64
CA ASN A 82 -22.16 -3.10 5.54
C ASN A 82 -22.80 -3.33 6.92
N THR A 83 -22.00 -3.62 7.93
CA THR A 83 -22.48 -3.75 9.31
C THR A 83 -23.08 -2.42 9.80
N ILE A 84 -22.40 -1.31 9.56
CA ILE A 84 -22.87 0.03 9.94
C ILE A 84 -24.18 0.36 9.22
N LEU A 85 -24.25 0.10 7.90
CA LEU A 85 -25.44 0.41 7.11
C LEU A 85 -26.67 -0.41 7.51
N ASN A 86 -26.46 -1.60 8.07
CA ASN A 86 -27.53 -2.48 8.53
C ASN A 86 -27.85 -2.32 10.01
N SER A 87 -27.14 -1.43 10.71
CA SER A 87 -27.37 -1.16 12.13
C SER A 87 -28.34 -0.01 12.30
N GLU A 88 -29.07 -0.01 13.42
CA GLU A 88 -29.89 1.14 13.81
C GLU A 88 -28.99 2.28 14.31
N ILE A 89 -29.39 3.50 13.99
CA ILE A 89 -28.67 4.68 14.46
C ILE A 89 -29.07 4.95 15.90
N GLU A 90 -28.08 5.01 16.78
CA GLU A 90 -28.27 5.38 18.17
C GLU A 90 -27.35 6.53 18.51
N ILE A 91 -27.90 7.58 19.10
CA ILE A 91 -27.13 8.76 19.48
C ILE A 91 -27.13 8.85 21.00
N SER A 92 -25.94 8.74 21.58
CA SER A 92 -25.79 8.83 23.05
C SER A 92 -25.09 10.12 23.43
N ARG A 93 -25.32 10.56 24.68
CA ARG A 93 -24.66 11.73 25.26
C ARG A 93 -23.31 11.27 25.85
N TYR A 94 -22.29 12.08 25.69
CA TYR A 94 -21.01 11.85 26.35
C TYR A 94 -21.14 11.93 27.86
#